data_6010bbb0508018ba426d0554c28d660d
#
_entry.id   6010bbb0508018ba426d0554c28d660d
#
_cell.length_a   1.000
_cell.length_b   1.000
_cell.length_c   1.000
_cell.angle_alpha   90.00
_cell.angle_beta   90.00
_cell.angle_gamma   90.00
#
_symmetry.space_group_name_H-M   'P 1'
#
loop_
_entity.id
_entity.type
_entity.pdbx_description
1 polymer ?
#
loop_
_entity_poly.entity_id
_entity_poly.type
_entity_poly.pdbx_seq_one_letter_code
_entity_poly.pdbx_strand_id
1 'polypeptide(L)'
;MKTPHTYLMLPLLCLFLLFTPLTAAATAQASGSARQANAATEVTLYDMDSSYAEVVSVPSSMSRSYRIPQGDAATYRVTSGRNCVQVSADGLVTTARTYWKKGNGYSYSVSEGEDYDYYTVEPGDAEITVTSGSETWTLTVHVKDYAEVYVDHVMDAYITANITADMSDSEIAEAIVKFPAQYDYNYRYQSALSMVIYGGGDCWASTNTIIRLAKRMGYDAWTRRANQDAGAGSGHVNALVEIGGCYYELEAGYSSGKDENGFRPYDVKKRTSLFSYYTTYEKKAVVYQYDGKTSEGEIEIPSRLGGYPVTALAKSALAGKDFTKVVLPDTLEKIGDYAFSACSQLREITIPASVEALGNGVFTQCDALEEFSIDPTNPYLKETNHVIYTADGKTLVAAAGRTDERIAVPLTVEKIQSYAFYNCDTLKSITIPGSVRELGEGCFGGCAHLNQVELQDGLEVIGAYCFRDNFDLSVIRIPSTVKQLQAAAFYGDYNLRKIYFCGDAPEFGSQISGTYYDRVFYGCAKGMEAYYPAAYSTWDDTVLSDHDGNGVVWANWTKGSLSSIEDA
;
A
#
# COMPACT_ATOMS: atom_id res chain seq x y z
N MET A 1 -34.65 2.61 44.95
CA MET A 1 -35.51 1.68 44.21
C MET A 1 -35.71 2.27 42.82
N LYS A 2 -34.96 1.81 41.88
CA LYS A 2 -35.15 2.09 40.44
C LYS A 2 -35.06 0.72 39.75
N THR A 3 -36.12 0.35 39.09
CA THR A 3 -36.32 -0.87 38.34
C THR A 3 -35.38 -0.93 37.14
N PRO A 4 -34.84 -2.08 36.75
CA PRO A 4 -34.01 -2.22 35.56
C PRO A 4 -34.89 -2.18 34.30
N HIS A 5 -34.56 -1.31 33.39
CA HIS A 5 -35.12 -1.29 32.05
C HIS A 5 -34.63 -2.51 31.27
N THR A 6 -35.57 -3.36 30.94
CA THR A 6 -35.44 -4.44 29.98
C THR A 6 -35.22 -3.84 28.59
N TYR A 7 -34.02 -3.98 28.05
CA TYR A 7 -33.77 -3.68 26.65
C TYR A 7 -34.44 -4.77 25.80
N LEU A 8 -35.45 -4.34 25.07
CA LEU A 8 -36.11 -5.17 24.06
C LEU A 8 -35.07 -5.43 22.93
N MET A 9 -34.57 -6.66 22.89
CA MET A 9 -33.91 -7.20 21.69
C MET A 9 -35.02 -7.46 20.65
N LEU A 10 -35.24 -6.52 19.77
CA LEU A 10 -35.94 -6.72 18.49
C LEU A 10 -34.96 -6.36 17.38
N PRO A 11 -34.32 -7.35 16.79
CA PRO A 11 -34.72 -7.90 15.50
C PRO A 11 -34.42 -9.39 15.28
N LEU A 12 -34.12 -10.16 16.30
CA LEU A 12 -33.82 -11.60 16.11
C LEU A 12 -35.05 -12.48 15.81
N LEU A 13 -36.27 -11.98 15.92
CA LEU A 13 -37.49 -12.82 15.78
C LEU A 13 -38.05 -12.91 14.36
N CYS A 14 -37.61 -12.07 13.40
CA CYS A 14 -38.10 -12.16 12.01
C CYS A 14 -37.30 -13.14 11.12
N LEU A 15 -36.18 -13.68 11.60
CA LEU A 15 -35.34 -14.56 10.76
C LEU A 15 -35.75 -16.04 10.81
N PHE A 16 -36.72 -16.42 11.63
CA PHE A 16 -37.14 -17.83 11.77
C PHE A 16 -38.25 -18.29 10.83
N LEU A 17 -38.84 -17.41 10.02
CA LEU A 17 -40.02 -17.75 9.18
C LEU A 17 -39.76 -17.81 7.66
N LEU A 18 -38.53 -17.70 7.17
CA LEU A 18 -38.25 -17.79 5.73
C LEU A 18 -37.30 -18.93 5.34
N PHE A 19 -37.11 -19.94 6.19
CA PHE A 19 -36.47 -21.18 5.73
C PHE A 19 -37.48 -22.09 5.05
N THR A 20 -37.85 -21.79 3.81
CA THR A 20 -38.29 -22.85 2.91
C THR A 20 -37.04 -23.57 2.45
N PRO A 21 -36.91 -24.90 2.65
CA PRO A 21 -35.76 -25.62 2.12
C PRO A 21 -35.84 -25.60 0.60
N LEU A 22 -34.82 -25.03 -0.06
CA LEU A 22 -34.58 -25.29 -1.46
C LEU A 22 -34.16 -26.76 -1.57
N THR A 23 -35.17 -27.64 -1.66
CA THR A 23 -34.96 -29.02 -2.04
C THR A 23 -34.56 -29.00 -3.53
N ALA A 24 -33.28 -29.04 -3.82
CA ALA A 24 -32.80 -29.49 -5.11
C ALA A 24 -33.16 -30.98 -5.24
N ALA A 25 -34.34 -31.24 -5.76
CA ALA A 25 -34.72 -32.58 -6.15
C ALA A 25 -33.91 -32.94 -7.41
N ALA A 26 -32.86 -33.72 -7.22
CA ALA A 26 -32.24 -34.44 -8.30
C ALA A 26 -33.23 -35.52 -8.78
N THR A 27 -33.99 -35.23 -9.83
CA THR A 27 -34.74 -36.24 -10.56
C THR A 27 -33.78 -37.05 -11.42
N ALA A 28 -33.31 -38.16 -10.88
CA ALA A 28 -32.63 -39.20 -11.65
C ALA A 28 -33.72 -40.03 -12.36
N GLN A 29 -33.80 -39.95 -13.69
CA GLN A 29 -34.50 -40.95 -14.49
C GLN A 29 -33.69 -42.23 -14.53
N ALA A 30 -34.24 -43.28 -13.91
CA ALA A 30 -33.68 -44.62 -13.91
C ALA A 30 -33.98 -45.31 -15.25
N SER A 31 -32.94 -45.72 -15.98
CA SER A 31 -33.02 -46.82 -16.96
C SER A 31 -31.88 -47.78 -16.69
N GLY A 32 -32.25 -48.90 -16.10
CA GLY A 32 -31.75 -50.27 -16.17
C GLY A 32 -30.26 -50.56 -16.19
N SER A 33 -29.66 -50.79 -15.00
CA SER A 33 -28.97 -52.05 -14.64
C SER A 33 -28.47 -51.93 -13.18
N ALA A 34 -28.63 -52.97 -12.41
CA ALA A 34 -28.40 -53.01 -10.99
C ALA A 34 -26.92 -52.79 -10.61
N ARG A 35 -26.72 -52.06 -9.49
CA ARG A 35 -25.52 -51.91 -8.67
C ARG A 35 -24.53 -50.83 -9.09
N GLN A 36 -24.90 -49.60 -8.79
CA GLN A 36 -23.97 -48.61 -8.22
C GLN A 36 -24.81 -47.62 -7.44
N ALA A 37 -24.67 -47.61 -6.11
CA ALA A 37 -25.09 -46.45 -5.30
C ALA A 37 -24.27 -45.28 -5.81
N ASN A 38 -24.91 -44.34 -6.51
CA ASN A 38 -24.25 -43.15 -7.03
C ASN A 38 -23.61 -42.38 -5.86
N ALA A 39 -22.31 -42.57 -5.67
CA ALA A 39 -21.53 -41.67 -4.84
C ALA A 39 -21.59 -40.28 -5.50
N ALA A 40 -21.88 -39.25 -4.71
CA ALA A 40 -21.79 -37.89 -5.20
C ALA A 40 -20.37 -37.66 -5.74
N THR A 41 -20.26 -36.98 -6.88
CA THR A 41 -18.96 -36.57 -7.43
C THR A 41 -18.54 -35.20 -6.94
N GLU A 42 -19.47 -34.48 -6.27
CA GLU A 42 -19.27 -33.14 -5.76
C GLU A 42 -20.06 -32.97 -4.45
N VAL A 43 -19.42 -32.42 -3.41
CA VAL A 43 -20.05 -32.12 -2.11
C VAL A 43 -19.60 -30.78 -1.58
N THR A 44 -20.48 -30.10 -0.82
CA THR A 44 -20.13 -28.88 -0.11
C THR A 44 -20.14 -29.12 1.39
N LEU A 45 -19.06 -28.76 2.07
CA LEU A 45 -18.94 -28.77 3.52
C LEU A 45 -18.88 -27.32 4.04
N TYR A 46 -19.45 -27.11 5.21
CA TYR A 46 -19.52 -25.81 5.88
C TYR A 46 -18.86 -25.88 7.25
N ASP A 47 -17.91 -25.02 7.50
CA ASP A 47 -17.30 -24.82 8.82
C ASP A 47 -16.95 -23.34 8.99
N MET A 48 -16.48 -22.92 10.15
CA MET A 48 -16.06 -21.55 10.41
C MET A 48 -15.06 -21.50 11.56
N ASP A 49 -14.35 -20.38 11.66
CA ASP A 49 -13.43 -20.11 12.77
C ASP A 49 -14.15 -20.18 14.12
N SER A 50 -13.47 -20.73 15.11
CA SER A 50 -14.05 -20.91 16.45
C SER A 50 -14.47 -19.60 17.12
N SER A 51 -13.82 -18.48 16.77
CA SER A 51 -14.20 -17.15 17.26
C SER A 51 -15.62 -16.76 16.88
N TYR A 52 -16.08 -17.10 15.68
CA TYR A 52 -17.44 -16.83 15.23
C TYR A 52 -18.44 -17.87 15.74
N ALA A 53 -17.99 -19.09 16.03
CA ALA A 53 -18.82 -20.19 16.51
C ALA A 53 -19.46 -19.94 17.90
N GLU A 54 -18.96 -18.96 18.64
CA GLU A 54 -19.57 -18.51 19.92
C GLU A 54 -20.89 -17.75 19.71
N VAL A 55 -21.09 -17.13 18.55
CA VAL A 55 -22.24 -16.26 18.24
C VAL A 55 -23.16 -16.89 17.20
N VAL A 56 -22.57 -17.51 16.17
CA VAL A 56 -23.29 -18.12 15.05
C VAL A 56 -23.00 -19.61 15.01
N SER A 57 -23.99 -20.41 14.66
CA SER A 57 -23.84 -21.87 14.51
C SER A 57 -24.18 -22.31 13.10
N VAL A 58 -23.39 -23.22 12.54
CA VAL A 58 -23.71 -23.87 11.27
C VAL A 58 -25.01 -24.64 11.40
N PRO A 59 -26.06 -24.34 10.58
CA PRO A 59 -27.35 -25.05 10.67
C PRO A 59 -27.19 -26.55 10.45
N SER A 60 -28.04 -27.34 11.12
CA SER A 60 -28.04 -28.80 10.96
C SER A 60 -28.40 -29.28 9.55
N SER A 61 -29.00 -28.40 8.73
CA SER A 61 -29.26 -28.64 7.30
C SER A 61 -28.01 -28.54 6.42
N MET A 62 -26.92 -27.98 6.93
CA MET A 62 -25.63 -27.82 6.22
C MET A 62 -24.65 -28.85 6.75
N SER A 63 -24.03 -29.60 5.85
CA SER A 63 -23.11 -30.70 6.21
C SER A 63 -21.74 -30.17 6.63
N ARG A 64 -21.22 -30.64 7.77
CA ARG A 64 -19.83 -30.41 8.23
C ARG A 64 -18.90 -31.56 7.84
N SER A 65 -19.47 -32.67 7.40
CA SER A 65 -18.73 -33.84 6.97
C SER A 65 -19.50 -34.61 5.90
N TYR A 66 -18.81 -35.38 5.12
CA TYR A 66 -19.39 -36.29 4.15
C TYR A 66 -18.74 -37.68 4.26
N ARG A 67 -19.54 -38.73 4.30
CA ARG A 67 -19.03 -40.10 4.29
C ARG A 67 -19.13 -40.67 2.90
N ILE A 68 -17.99 -41.03 2.35
CA ILE A 68 -17.90 -41.72 1.05
C ILE A 68 -18.52 -43.11 1.21
N PRO A 69 -19.47 -43.52 0.35
CA PRO A 69 -20.25 -44.74 0.54
C PRO A 69 -19.43 -46.04 0.56
N GLN A 70 -18.24 -46.04 -0.03
CA GLN A 70 -17.35 -47.22 -0.11
C GLN A 70 -16.71 -47.60 1.25
N GLY A 71 -16.64 -46.67 2.19
CA GLY A 71 -16.10 -46.91 3.54
C GLY A 71 -14.73 -47.58 3.53
N ASP A 72 -14.53 -48.57 4.41
CA ASP A 72 -13.25 -49.30 4.53
C ASP A 72 -12.86 -50.15 3.29
N ALA A 73 -13.77 -50.27 2.30
CA ALA A 73 -13.51 -51.05 1.09
C ALA A 73 -12.73 -50.27 0.02
N ALA A 74 -12.39 -49.02 0.26
CA ALA A 74 -11.69 -48.14 -0.66
C ALA A 74 -10.45 -47.49 -0.01
N THR A 75 -9.59 -46.94 -0.86
CA THR A 75 -8.48 -46.09 -0.44
C THR A 75 -8.74 -44.67 -0.90
N TYR A 76 -8.32 -43.70 -0.09
CA TYR A 76 -8.61 -42.28 -0.26
C TYR A 76 -7.31 -41.49 -0.30
N ARG A 77 -7.19 -40.58 -1.27
CA ARG A 77 -6.03 -39.71 -1.38
C ARG A 77 -6.47 -38.31 -1.75
N VAL A 78 -6.18 -37.34 -0.91
CA VAL A 78 -6.34 -35.91 -1.25
C VAL A 78 -5.26 -35.54 -2.26
N THR A 79 -5.66 -35.17 -3.46
CA THR A 79 -4.77 -34.85 -4.59
C THR A 79 -4.55 -33.35 -4.74
N SER A 80 -5.55 -32.52 -4.37
CA SER A 80 -5.44 -31.06 -4.26
C SER A 80 -6.20 -30.56 -3.03
N GLY A 81 -5.94 -29.32 -2.58
CA GLY A 81 -6.66 -28.69 -1.47
C GLY A 81 -6.45 -29.37 -0.10
N ARG A 82 -5.25 -29.86 0.20
CA ARG A 82 -4.92 -30.56 1.45
C ARG A 82 -5.11 -29.71 2.71
N ASN A 83 -5.10 -28.38 2.55
CA ASN A 83 -5.26 -27.46 3.68
C ASN A 83 -6.72 -27.26 4.10
N CYS A 84 -7.67 -27.60 3.23
CA CYS A 84 -9.09 -27.39 3.54
C CYS A 84 -9.85 -28.66 3.90
N VAL A 85 -9.35 -29.86 3.58
CA VAL A 85 -10.02 -31.13 3.91
C VAL A 85 -9.08 -32.18 4.49
N GLN A 86 -9.70 -33.07 5.29
CA GLN A 86 -9.10 -34.32 5.75
C GLN A 86 -10.02 -35.48 5.34
N VAL A 87 -9.45 -36.66 5.09
CA VAL A 87 -10.20 -37.89 4.85
C VAL A 87 -9.62 -39.01 5.69
N SER A 88 -10.49 -39.66 6.47
CA SER A 88 -10.11 -40.82 7.29
C SER A 88 -10.05 -42.11 6.47
N ALA A 89 -9.43 -43.17 7.02
CA ALA A 89 -9.29 -44.48 6.36
C ALA A 89 -10.65 -45.11 6.04
N ASP A 90 -11.68 -44.81 6.81
CA ASP A 90 -13.05 -45.31 6.62
C ASP A 90 -13.91 -44.36 5.72
N GLY A 91 -13.26 -43.42 5.04
CA GLY A 91 -13.90 -42.54 4.06
C GLY A 91 -14.70 -41.38 4.63
N LEU A 92 -14.51 -40.99 5.89
CA LEU A 92 -15.12 -39.77 6.42
C LEU A 92 -14.31 -38.55 6.01
N VAL A 93 -14.90 -37.67 5.21
CA VAL A 93 -14.35 -36.38 4.80
C VAL A 93 -14.82 -35.30 5.77
N THR A 94 -13.88 -34.55 6.30
CA THR A 94 -14.15 -33.41 7.20
C THR A 94 -13.35 -32.18 6.73
N THR A 95 -13.72 -31.00 7.20
CA THR A 95 -12.92 -29.78 7.01
C THR A 95 -11.62 -29.91 7.81
N ALA A 96 -10.52 -29.45 7.22
CA ALA A 96 -9.25 -29.34 7.93
C ALA A 96 -9.27 -28.08 8.82
N ARG A 97 -8.73 -28.19 10.03
CA ARG A 97 -8.65 -27.10 10.99
C ARG A 97 -7.21 -26.89 11.41
N THR A 98 -6.81 -25.61 11.50
CA THR A 98 -5.53 -25.23 12.10
C THR A 98 -5.80 -24.75 13.53
N TYR A 99 -5.18 -25.42 14.50
CA TYR A 99 -5.35 -25.12 15.93
C TYR A 99 -4.24 -24.16 16.39
N TRP A 100 -4.61 -23.17 17.18
CA TRP A 100 -3.72 -22.08 17.59
C TRP A 100 -3.69 -21.91 19.09
N LYS A 101 -2.50 -21.60 19.64
CA LYS A 101 -2.30 -21.21 21.03
C LYS A 101 -1.74 -19.78 21.09
N LYS A 102 -2.27 -18.99 22.02
CA LYS A 102 -1.81 -17.62 22.28
C LYS A 102 -0.53 -17.65 23.11
N GLY A 103 0.53 -17.04 22.60
CA GLY A 103 1.77 -16.76 23.33
C GLY A 103 1.85 -15.29 23.75
N ASN A 104 2.99 -14.89 24.31
CA ASN A 104 3.26 -13.50 24.67
C ASN A 104 3.42 -12.61 23.43
N GLY A 105 2.31 -12.03 22.94
CA GLY A 105 2.28 -11.13 21.80
C GLY A 105 2.18 -11.78 20.41
N TYR A 106 2.09 -13.11 20.32
CA TYR A 106 1.90 -13.84 19.07
C TYR A 106 1.06 -15.12 19.28
N SER A 107 0.55 -15.68 18.17
CA SER A 107 -0.09 -17.00 18.17
C SER A 107 0.77 -17.97 17.38
N TYR A 108 0.77 -19.24 17.78
CA TYR A 108 1.47 -20.33 17.09
C TYR A 108 0.55 -21.52 16.91
N SER A 109 0.75 -22.27 15.83
CA SER A 109 -0.02 -23.48 15.57
C SER A 109 0.40 -24.62 16.48
N VAL A 110 -0.56 -25.44 16.89
CA VAL A 110 -0.37 -26.66 17.68
C VAL A 110 -0.96 -27.86 16.94
N SER A 111 -0.56 -29.07 17.32
CA SER A 111 -1.08 -30.30 16.70
C SER A 111 -2.54 -30.57 17.14
N GLU A 112 -3.29 -31.26 16.29
CA GLU A 112 -4.62 -31.73 16.64
C GLU A 112 -4.56 -32.66 17.87
N GLY A 113 -5.41 -32.37 18.87
CA GLY A 113 -5.42 -33.10 20.15
C GLY A 113 -4.59 -32.47 21.26
N GLU A 114 -3.76 -31.47 20.96
CA GLU A 114 -3.13 -30.61 21.98
C GLU A 114 -4.11 -29.54 22.48
N ASP A 115 -3.81 -28.96 23.65
CA ASP A 115 -4.58 -27.85 24.20
C ASP A 115 -4.43 -26.59 23.31
N TYR A 116 -5.54 -26.00 22.88
CA TYR A 116 -5.56 -24.83 22.00
C TYR A 116 -6.52 -23.75 22.50
N ASP A 117 -6.29 -22.50 22.08
CA ASP A 117 -7.16 -21.36 22.44
C ASP A 117 -8.25 -21.10 21.38
N TYR A 118 -7.92 -21.35 20.10
CA TYR A 118 -8.87 -21.23 19.00
C TYR A 118 -8.41 -22.05 17.78
N TYR A 119 -9.32 -22.28 16.84
CA TYR A 119 -8.99 -22.86 15.54
C TYR A 119 -9.48 -21.96 14.40
N THR A 120 -8.82 -22.08 13.25
CA THR A 120 -9.21 -21.46 11.98
C THR A 120 -9.52 -22.54 10.95
N VAL A 121 -10.39 -22.20 10.00
CA VAL A 121 -10.77 -23.03 8.86
C VAL A 121 -10.29 -22.34 7.59
N GLU A 122 -9.72 -23.10 6.67
CA GLU A 122 -9.30 -22.59 5.38
C GLU A 122 -10.33 -23.00 4.32
N PRO A 123 -11.19 -22.08 3.83
CA PRO A 123 -12.14 -22.38 2.76
C PRO A 123 -11.42 -22.62 1.44
N GLY A 124 -12.01 -23.42 0.57
CA GLY A 124 -11.42 -23.71 -0.75
C GLY A 124 -11.97 -25.00 -1.34
N ASP A 125 -11.42 -25.37 -2.48
CA ASP A 125 -11.77 -26.57 -3.22
C ASP A 125 -10.69 -27.65 -3.04
N ALA A 126 -11.13 -28.89 -2.86
CA ALA A 126 -10.27 -30.05 -2.76
C ALA A 126 -10.73 -31.19 -3.67
N GLU A 127 -9.78 -31.99 -4.13
CA GLU A 127 -10.06 -33.22 -4.86
C GLU A 127 -9.57 -34.42 -4.06
N ILE A 128 -10.42 -35.42 -3.96
CA ILE A 128 -10.11 -36.70 -3.33
C ILE A 128 -10.23 -37.80 -4.38
N THR A 129 -9.13 -38.46 -4.66
CA THR A 129 -9.13 -39.69 -5.46
C THR A 129 -9.57 -40.86 -4.59
N VAL A 130 -10.61 -41.55 -5.03
CA VAL A 130 -11.17 -42.72 -4.39
C VAL A 130 -10.86 -43.94 -5.26
N THR A 131 -10.25 -44.97 -4.70
CA THR A 131 -9.96 -46.22 -5.41
C THR A 131 -10.60 -47.39 -4.66
N SER A 132 -11.49 -48.13 -5.34
CA SER A 132 -12.18 -49.30 -4.80
C SER A 132 -12.06 -50.45 -5.81
N GLY A 133 -11.29 -51.46 -5.48
CA GLY A 133 -10.96 -52.56 -6.41
C GLY A 133 -10.19 -52.03 -7.63
N SER A 134 -10.75 -52.23 -8.84
CA SER A 134 -10.17 -51.73 -10.11
C SER A 134 -10.73 -50.36 -10.55
N GLU A 135 -11.69 -49.82 -9.83
CA GLU A 135 -12.33 -48.54 -10.15
C GLU A 135 -11.67 -47.39 -9.42
N THR A 136 -11.48 -46.28 -10.13
CA THR A 136 -10.95 -45.03 -9.56
C THR A 136 -11.80 -43.87 -10.06
N TRP A 137 -12.19 -42.98 -9.14
CA TRP A 137 -12.94 -41.75 -9.45
C TRP A 137 -12.52 -40.60 -8.52
N THR A 138 -12.94 -39.38 -8.84
CA THR A 138 -12.62 -38.17 -8.08
C THR A 138 -13.87 -37.61 -7.42
N LEU A 139 -13.75 -37.28 -6.14
CA LEU A 139 -14.72 -36.48 -5.38
C LEU A 139 -14.19 -35.06 -5.27
N THR A 140 -14.95 -34.09 -5.76
CA THR A 140 -14.68 -32.68 -5.53
C THR A 140 -15.38 -32.22 -4.25
N VAL A 141 -14.66 -31.57 -3.37
CA VAL A 141 -15.16 -31.06 -2.08
C VAL A 141 -14.97 -29.55 -2.03
N HIS A 142 -16.07 -28.83 -1.87
CA HIS A 142 -16.08 -27.38 -1.67
C HIS A 142 -16.21 -27.08 -0.17
N VAL A 143 -15.19 -26.52 0.44
CA VAL A 143 -15.24 -26.04 1.83
C VAL A 143 -15.58 -24.56 1.83
N LYS A 144 -16.70 -24.21 2.47
CA LYS A 144 -17.17 -22.82 2.61
C LYS A 144 -17.09 -22.37 4.06
N ASP A 145 -16.54 -21.16 4.26
CA ASP A 145 -16.63 -20.49 5.56
C ASP A 145 -18.09 -20.07 5.83
N TYR A 146 -18.70 -20.65 6.86
CA TYR A 146 -20.08 -20.35 7.19
C TYR A 146 -20.26 -18.92 7.71
N ALA A 147 -19.25 -18.30 8.31
CA ALA A 147 -19.32 -16.90 8.72
C ALA A 147 -19.54 -15.99 7.50
N GLU A 148 -18.83 -16.25 6.38
CA GLU A 148 -19.03 -15.56 5.12
C GLU A 148 -20.46 -15.79 4.58
N VAL A 149 -20.92 -17.04 4.55
CA VAL A 149 -22.27 -17.41 4.10
C VAL A 149 -23.35 -16.74 4.95
N TYR A 150 -23.17 -16.72 6.26
CA TYR A 150 -24.10 -16.07 7.20
C TYR A 150 -24.21 -14.56 6.92
N VAL A 151 -23.07 -13.87 6.83
CA VAL A 151 -23.05 -12.43 6.57
C VAL A 151 -23.67 -12.11 5.22
N ASP A 152 -23.40 -12.92 4.21
CA ASP A 152 -24.02 -12.77 2.89
C ASP A 152 -25.54 -12.92 2.94
N HIS A 153 -26.08 -13.89 3.68
CA HIS A 153 -27.51 -14.04 3.87
C HIS A 153 -28.13 -12.83 4.60
N VAL A 154 -27.46 -12.29 5.61
CA VAL A 154 -27.92 -11.08 6.32
C VAL A 154 -27.98 -9.88 5.36
N MET A 155 -26.95 -9.72 4.50
CA MET A 155 -26.91 -8.65 3.50
C MET A 155 -28.00 -8.84 2.43
N ASP A 156 -28.21 -10.05 1.92
CA ASP A 156 -29.26 -10.34 0.94
C ASP A 156 -30.68 -10.06 1.49
N ALA A 157 -30.91 -10.43 2.75
CA ALA A 157 -32.16 -10.11 3.43
C ALA A 157 -32.36 -8.59 3.57
N TYR A 158 -31.30 -7.87 3.92
CA TYR A 158 -31.34 -6.41 3.98
C TYR A 158 -31.61 -5.79 2.61
N ILE A 159 -30.90 -6.21 1.55
CA ILE A 159 -31.11 -5.73 0.18
C ILE A 159 -32.57 -5.94 -0.20
N THR A 160 -33.11 -7.16 0.00
CA THR A 160 -34.49 -7.50 -0.35
C THR A 160 -35.52 -6.62 0.38
N ALA A 161 -35.24 -6.26 1.63
CA ALA A 161 -36.16 -5.49 2.46
C ALA A 161 -36.09 -3.97 2.24
N ASN A 162 -34.95 -3.44 1.79
CA ASN A 162 -34.67 -2.00 1.80
C ASN A 162 -34.35 -1.41 0.42
N ILE A 163 -34.13 -2.22 -0.61
CA ILE A 163 -33.78 -1.74 -1.95
C ILE A 163 -34.89 -2.13 -2.93
N THR A 164 -35.44 -1.14 -3.63
CA THR A 164 -36.48 -1.33 -4.65
C THR A 164 -36.01 -0.79 -5.99
N ALA A 165 -36.61 -1.26 -7.08
CA ALA A 165 -36.20 -0.91 -8.44
C ALA A 165 -36.51 0.55 -8.84
N ASP A 166 -37.33 1.25 -8.09
CA ASP A 166 -37.73 2.64 -8.30
C ASP A 166 -36.91 3.65 -7.49
N MET A 167 -35.97 3.20 -6.66
CA MET A 167 -35.09 4.08 -5.91
C MET A 167 -34.13 4.83 -6.82
N SER A 168 -33.93 6.11 -6.52
CA SER A 168 -32.88 6.91 -7.12
C SER A 168 -31.48 6.49 -6.62
N ASP A 169 -30.44 6.82 -7.38
CA ASP A 169 -29.04 6.54 -7.01
C ASP A 169 -28.69 7.06 -5.60
N SER A 170 -29.23 8.23 -5.21
CA SER A 170 -28.99 8.81 -3.88
C SER A 170 -29.71 8.04 -2.78
N GLU A 171 -30.91 7.51 -3.03
CA GLU A 171 -31.64 6.67 -2.08
C GLU A 171 -30.96 5.30 -1.92
N ILE A 172 -30.43 4.74 -3.02
CA ILE A 172 -29.62 3.52 -2.98
C ILE A 172 -28.35 3.75 -2.15
N ALA A 173 -27.62 4.85 -2.39
CA ALA A 173 -26.43 5.20 -1.62
C ALA A 173 -26.74 5.35 -0.12
N GLU A 174 -27.86 5.99 0.22
CA GLU A 174 -28.32 6.15 1.60
C GLU A 174 -28.70 4.79 2.23
N ALA A 175 -29.39 3.92 1.49
CA ALA A 175 -29.70 2.59 1.98
C ALA A 175 -28.43 1.75 2.25
N ILE A 176 -27.44 1.83 1.37
CA ILE A 176 -26.15 1.12 1.54
C ILE A 176 -25.47 1.57 2.85
N VAL A 177 -25.35 2.87 3.12
CA VAL A 177 -24.65 3.38 4.30
C VAL A 177 -25.43 3.14 5.60
N LYS A 178 -26.76 3.08 5.54
CA LYS A 178 -27.61 2.75 6.70
C LYS A 178 -27.37 1.35 7.23
N PHE A 179 -26.97 0.40 6.39
CA PHE A 179 -26.71 -0.97 6.83
C PHE A 179 -25.63 -1.04 7.93
N PRO A 180 -24.40 -0.55 7.75
CA PRO A 180 -23.43 -0.52 8.86
C PRO A 180 -23.78 0.48 9.96
N ALA A 181 -24.55 1.53 9.68
CA ALA A 181 -24.93 2.53 10.68
C ALA A 181 -25.86 1.99 11.77
N GLN A 182 -26.56 0.87 11.55
CA GLN A 182 -27.39 0.20 12.57
C GLN A 182 -26.55 -0.52 13.65
N TYR A 183 -25.29 -0.85 13.38
CA TYR A 183 -24.39 -1.53 14.32
C TYR A 183 -23.68 -0.54 15.25
N ASP A 184 -23.10 -1.03 16.35
CA ASP A 184 -22.41 -0.18 17.32
C ASP A 184 -21.00 0.20 16.84
N TYR A 185 -20.50 1.38 17.28
CA TYR A 185 -19.11 1.76 17.02
C TYR A 185 -18.20 1.25 18.13
N ASN A 186 -17.15 0.51 17.76
CA ASN A 186 -16.11 0.08 18.68
C ASN A 186 -14.79 -0.20 17.93
N TYR A 187 -13.67 -0.05 18.61
CA TYR A 187 -12.31 -0.26 18.03
C TYR A 187 -11.87 -1.73 18.02
N ARG A 188 -12.72 -2.65 18.47
CA ARG A 188 -12.34 -4.05 18.65
C ARG A 188 -12.36 -4.83 17.33
N TYR A 189 -13.22 -4.44 16.40
CA TYR A 189 -13.47 -5.18 15.17
C TYR A 189 -13.27 -4.31 13.94
N GLN A 190 -12.59 -4.86 12.92
CA GLN A 190 -12.17 -4.13 11.70
C GLN A 190 -12.66 -4.77 10.39
N SER A 191 -13.39 -5.89 10.45
CA SER A 191 -13.92 -6.59 9.28
C SER A 191 -15.44 -6.49 9.16
N ALA A 192 -15.96 -6.67 7.94
CA ALA A 192 -17.40 -6.75 7.69
C ALA A 192 -18.03 -7.95 8.43
N LEU A 193 -17.34 -9.10 8.49
CA LEU A 193 -17.82 -10.28 9.21
C LEU A 193 -18.00 -9.97 10.70
N SER A 194 -16.95 -9.46 11.32
CA SER A 194 -17.00 -9.16 12.75
C SER A 194 -18.03 -8.08 13.09
N MET A 195 -18.21 -7.06 12.23
CA MET A 195 -19.25 -6.06 12.43
C MET A 195 -20.65 -6.67 12.45
N VAL A 196 -20.95 -7.49 11.45
CA VAL A 196 -22.30 -8.09 11.33
C VAL A 196 -22.54 -9.17 12.39
N ILE A 197 -21.55 -10.01 12.68
CA ILE A 197 -21.68 -11.14 13.61
C ILE A 197 -21.71 -10.65 15.07
N TYR A 198 -20.83 -9.72 15.44
CA TYR A 198 -20.72 -9.23 16.82
C TYR A 198 -21.49 -7.93 17.09
N GLY A 199 -22.14 -7.37 16.07
CA GLY A 199 -22.99 -6.19 16.21
C GLY A 199 -22.25 -4.86 16.30
N GLY A 200 -20.99 -4.78 15.85
CA GLY A 200 -20.27 -3.51 15.87
C GLY A 200 -18.85 -3.56 15.29
N GLY A 201 -18.26 -2.38 15.07
CA GLY A 201 -16.91 -2.23 14.55
C GLY A 201 -16.48 -0.77 14.42
N ASP A 202 -15.25 -0.56 13.95
CA ASP A 202 -14.67 0.77 13.70
C ASP A 202 -14.96 1.27 12.27
N CYS A 203 -14.26 2.34 11.85
CA CYS A 203 -14.40 2.89 10.50
C CYS A 203 -13.97 1.90 9.41
N TRP A 204 -12.98 1.03 9.66
CA TRP A 204 -12.58 -0.03 8.73
C TRP A 204 -13.67 -1.09 8.57
N ALA A 205 -14.26 -1.55 9.68
CA ALA A 205 -15.36 -2.50 9.65
C ALA A 205 -16.58 -1.92 8.91
N SER A 206 -16.94 -0.67 9.19
CA SER A 206 -18.02 0.04 8.50
C SER A 206 -17.75 0.17 7.00
N THR A 207 -16.55 0.61 6.62
CA THR A 207 -16.13 0.75 5.21
C THR A 207 -16.16 -0.59 4.48
N ASN A 208 -15.59 -1.64 5.06
CA ASN A 208 -15.59 -2.98 4.48
C ASN A 208 -17.00 -3.54 4.33
N THR A 209 -17.91 -3.22 5.26
CA THR A 209 -19.32 -3.62 5.21
C THR A 209 -20.06 -2.90 4.07
N ILE A 210 -19.85 -1.59 3.90
CA ILE A 210 -20.39 -0.81 2.77
C ILE A 210 -19.92 -1.40 1.46
N ILE A 211 -18.61 -1.63 1.31
CA ILE A 211 -18.01 -2.16 0.08
C ILE A 211 -18.57 -3.54 -0.25
N ARG A 212 -18.68 -4.42 0.74
CA ARG A 212 -19.23 -5.77 0.52
C ARG A 212 -20.69 -5.72 0.10
N LEU A 213 -21.52 -4.91 0.77
CA LEU A 213 -22.93 -4.74 0.41
C LEU A 213 -23.10 -4.15 -0.99
N ALA A 214 -22.38 -3.10 -1.35
CA ALA A 214 -22.41 -2.48 -2.66
C ALA A 214 -22.02 -3.47 -3.77
N LYS A 215 -20.94 -4.25 -3.57
CA LYS A 215 -20.50 -5.27 -4.53
C LYS A 215 -21.51 -6.40 -4.71
N ARG A 216 -22.23 -6.80 -3.66
CA ARG A 216 -23.33 -7.77 -3.78
C ARG A 216 -24.50 -7.24 -4.63
N MET A 217 -24.71 -5.94 -4.63
CA MET A 217 -25.69 -5.26 -5.48
C MET A 217 -25.19 -5.03 -6.92
N GLY A 218 -23.93 -5.40 -7.23
CA GLY A 218 -23.31 -5.23 -8.54
C GLY A 218 -22.66 -3.87 -8.76
N TYR A 219 -22.50 -3.05 -7.72
CA TYR A 219 -21.82 -1.76 -7.81
C TYR A 219 -20.33 -1.89 -7.57
N ASP A 220 -19.54 -1.06 -8.25
CA ASP A 220 -18.14 -0.88 -7.96
C ASP A 220 -17.97 -0.08 -6.66
N ALA A 221 -17.14 -0.59 -5.77
CA ALA A 221 -16.89 0.04 -4.48
C ALA A 221 -15.47 -0.24 -3.97
N TRP A 222 -14.85 0.77 -3.33
CA TRP A 222 -13.50 0.67 -2.77
C TRP A 222 -13.30 1.59 -1.57
N THR A 223 -12.20 1.37 -0.85
CA THR A 223 -11.81 2.17 0.30
C THR A 223 -11.22 3.51 -0.14
N ARG A 224 -11.65 4.59 0.51
CA ARG A 224 -11.07 5.92 0.39
C ARG A 224 -10.42 6.32 1.73
N ARG A 225 -9.24 6.94 1.65
CA ARG A 225 -8.62 7.55 2.83
C ARG A 225 -9.22 8.94 3.06
N ALA A 226 -9.96 9.10 4.16
CA ALA A 226 -10.73 10.29 4.48
C ALA A 226 -9.99 11.31 5.38
N ASN A 227 -8.69 11.14 5.56
CA ASN A 227 -7.90 11.88 6.56
C ASN A 227 -7.88 13.40 6.39
N GLN A 228 -8.11 13.89 5.18
CA GLN A 228 -7.99 15.33 4.88
C GLN A 228 -9.31 16.09 4.97
N ASP A 229 -10.46 15.41 4.82
CA ASP A 229 -11.76 16.09 4.76
C ASP A 229 -12.41 16.30 6.13
N ALA A 230 -12.11 15.45 7.11
CA ALA A 230 -12.89 15.36 8.33
C ALA A 230 -12.19 15.87 9.61
N GLY A 231 -10.93 16.32 9.53
CA GLY A 231 -10.14 16.58 10.73
C GLY A 231 -9.95 15.34 11.62
N ALA A 232 -10.36 14.19 11.15
CA ALA A 232 -10.19 12.90 11.78
C ALA A 232 -8.76 12.43 11.53
N GLY A 233 -8.01 12.06 12.56
CA GLY A 233 -6.60 11.70 12.54
C GLY A 233 -6.17 10.71 11.43
N SER A 234 -4.89 10.41 11.36
CA SER A 234 -4.16 9.74 10.27
C SER A 234 -4.58 8.31 9.90
N GLY A 235 -5.70 7.78 10.36
CA GLY A 235 -6.14 6.40 10.13
C GLY A 235 -7.59 6.26 9.65
N HIS A 236 -8.30 7.36 9.41
CA HIS A 236 -9.71 7.31 9.06
C HIS A 236 -9.94 6.91 7.59
N VAL A 237 -10.93 6.06 7.37
CA VAL A 237 -11.36 5.57 6.06
C VAL A 237 -12.87 5.64 5.92
N ASN A 238 -13.34 5.82 4.68
CA ASN A 238 -14.72 5.64 4.27
C ASN A 238 -14.79 4.91 2.92
N ALA A 239 -16.00 4.65 2.42
CA ALA A 239 -16.19 3.96 1.15
C ALA A 239 -16.53 4.96 0.04
N LEU A 240 -16.04 4.66 -1.17
CA LEU A 240 -16.51 5.25 -2.40
C LEU A 240 -17.26 4.18 -3.19
N VAL A 241 -18.46 4.50 -3.66
CA VAL A 241 -19.34 3.58 -4.42
C VAL A 241 -19.76 4.28 -5.71
N GLU A 242 -19.63 3.60 -6.84
CA GLU A 242 -20.09 4.11 -8.13
C GLU A 242 -21.52 3.63 -8.40
N ILE A 243 -22.47 4.57 -8.52
CA ILE A 243 -23.88 4.31 -8.79
C ILE A 243 -24.34 5.28 -9.88
N GLY A 244 -24.91 4.74 -10.98
CA GLY A 244 -25.47 5.55 -12.05
C GLY A 244 -24.47 6.51 -12.72
N GLY A 245 -23.18 6.13 -12.77
CA GLY A 245 -22.10 6.97 -13.32
C GLY A 245 -21.69 8.15 -12.42
N CYS A 246 -22.14 8.16 -11.16
CA CYS A 246 -21.71 9.11 -10.13
C CYS A 246 -21.01 8.37 -8.98
N TYR A 247 -20.14 9.06 -8.27
CA TYR A 247 -19.43 8.54 -7.12
C TYR A 247 -20.10 9.03 -5.84
N TYR A 248 -20.35 8.11 -4.91
CA TYR A 248 -20.92 8.40 -3.61
C TYR A 248 -19.91 8.06 -2.52
N GLU A 249 -19.49 9.08 -1.80
CA GLU A 249 -18.69 8.94 -0.59
C GLU A 249 -19.62 8.61 0.56
N LEU A 250 -19.45 7.41 1.13
CA LEU A 250 -20.32 6.85 2.16
C LEU A 250 -19.56 6.67 3.47
N GLU A 251 -20.07 7.31 4.52
CA GLU A 251 -19.50 7.32 5.86
C GLU A 251 -20.53 6.87 6.88
N ALA A 252 -20.25 5.82 7.65
CA ALA A 252 -21.17 5.31 8.68
C ALA A 252 -20.89 5.87 10.09
N GLY A 253 -20.25 7.03 10.15
CA GLY A 253 -20.03 7.80 11.38
C GLY A 253 -18.98 7.23 12.34
N TYR A 254 -18.48 8.11 13.20
CA TYR A 254 -17.48 7.81 14.25
C TYR A 254 -18.09 7.85 15.66
N SER A 255 -19.37 8.12 15.78
CA SER A 255 -20.05 8.31 17.05
C SER A 255 -20.81 7.05 17.46
N SER A 256 -20.79 6.72 18.74
CA SER A 256 -21.56 5.62 19.33
C SER A 256 -23.04 5.98 19.58
N GLY A 257 -23.41 7.25 19.46
CA GLY A 257 -24.81 7.69 19.63
C GLY A 257 -25.67 7.26 18.44
N LYS A 258 -26.87 6.69 18.72
CA LYS A 258 -27.87 6.35 17.71
C LYS A 258 -29.04 7.34 17.81
N ASP A 259 -29.63 7.66 16.65
CA ASP A 259 -30.85 8.45 16.56
C ASP A 259 -32.08 7.67 17.03
N GLU A 260 -33.28 8.30 16.96
CA GLU A 260 -34.56 7.68 17.34
C GLU A 260 -34.93 6.46 16.46
N ASN A 261 -34.34 6.34 15.26
CA ASN A 261 -34.54 5.22 14.34
C ASN A 261 -33.49 4.12 14.52
N GLY A 262 -32.55 4.28 15.45
CA GLY A 262 -31.52 3.30 15.78
C GLY A 262 -30.28 3.34 14.89
N PHE A 263 -30.08 4.40 14.09
CA PHE A 263 -28.91 4.57 13.24
C PHE A 263 -27.88 5.47 13.92
N ARG A 264 -26.60 5.10 13.82
CA ARG A 264 -25.50 6.03 14.09
C ARG A 264 -25.50 7.14 13.03
N PRO A 265 -24.89 8.31 13.31
CA PRO A 265 -24.68 9.34 12.29
C PRO A 265 -23.99 8.74 11.07
N TYR A 266 -24.48 9.02 9.90
CA TYR A 266 -23.91 8.66 8.61
C TYR A 266 -23.93 9.84 7.67
N ASP A 267 -23.09 9.82 6.63
CA ASP A 267 -23.03 10.84 5.60
C ASP A 267 -23.02 10.21 4.20
N VAL A 268 -23.68 10.89 3.26
CA VAL A 268 -23.75 10.53 1.85
C VAL A 268 -23.41 11.75 1.02
N LYS A 269 -22.24 11.75 0.41
CA LYS A 269 -21.78 12.87 -0.40
C LYS A 269 -21.62 12.46 -1.85
N LYS A 270 -22.50 12.99 -2.71
CA LYS A 270 -22.42 12.77 -4.16
C LYS A 270 -21.25 13.55 -4.75
N ARG A 271 -20.46 12.88 -5.59
CA ARG A 271 -19.30 13.46 -6.28
C ARG A 271 -19.38 13.20 -7.78
N THR A 272 -18.97 14.19 -8.57
CA THR A 272 -18.88 14.09 -10.04
C THR A 272 -17.46 13.81 -10.52
N SER A 273 -16.49 13.70 -9.60
CA SER A 273 -15.08 13.46 -9.92
C SER A 273 -14.41 12.68 -8.81
N LEU A 274 -13.43 11.86 -9.19
CA LEU A 274 -12.54 11.13 -8.29
C LEU A 274 -11.39 12.00 -7.74
N PHE A 275 -11.27 13.26 -8.18
CA PHE A 275 -10.26 14.18 -7.68
C PHE A 275 -10.82 15.03 -6.55
N SER A 276 -10.16 15.00 -5.39
CA SER A 276 -10.38 15.91 -4.29
C SER A 276 -9.55 17.18 -4.49
N TYR A 277 -10.17 18.34 -4.31
CA TYR A 277 -9.53 19.62 -4.54
C TYR A 277 -9.98 20.68 -3.54
N TYR A 278 -9.17 21.70 -3.37
CA TYR A 278 -9.58 22.94 -2.72
C TYR A 278 -9.42 24.13 -3.69
N THR A 279 -10.10 25.22 -3.41
CA THR A 279 -10.03 26.43 -4.24
C THR A 279 -9.19 27.51 -3.56
N THR A 280 -8.36 28.19 -4.35
CA THR A 280 -7.59 29.35 -3.88
C THR A 280 -8.43 30.62 -3.92
N TYR A 281 -7.96 31.72 -3.29
CA TYR A 281 -8.57 33.04 -3.40
C TYR A 281 -8.66 33.54 -4.84
N GLU A 282 -7.75 33.13 -5.72
CA GLU A 282 -7.72 33.46 -7.13
C GLU A 282 -8.72 32.63 -7.98
N LYS A 283 -9.58 31.84 -7.31
CA LYS A 283 -10.55 30.93 -7.95
C LYS A 283 -9.90 29.88 -8.86
N LYS A 284 -8.76 29.34 -8.44
CA LYS A 284 -8.07 28.22 -9.05
C LYS A 284 -8.31 26.98 -8.21
N ALA A 285 -8.39 25.80 -8.85
CA ALA A 285 -8.49 24.51 -8.17
C ALA A 285 -7.10 23.90 -8.00
N VAL A 286 -6.82 23.40 -6.80
CA VAL A 286 -5.63 22.62 -6.46
C VAL A 286 -6.04 21.21 -6.10
N VAL A 287 -5.62 20.22 -6.87
CA VAL A 287 -5.87 18.82 -6.58
C VAL A 287 -4.94 18.36 -5.46
N TYR A 288 -5.50 17.79 -4.40
CA TYR A 288 -4.70 17.29 -3.28
C TYR A 288 -4.78 15.78 -3.08
N GLN A 289 -5.74 15.10 -3.73
CA GLN A 289 -5.90 13.64 -3.64
C GLN A 289 -6.66 13.11 -4.85
N TYR A 290 -6.27 11.91 -5.28
CA TYR A 290 -7.03 11.08 -6.20
C TYR A 290 -7.68 9.93 -5.43
N ASP A 291 -8.99 9.84 -5.49
CA ASP A 291 -9.81 8.90 -4.73
C ASP A 291 -10.22 7.64 -5.54
N GLY A 292 -9.75 7.51 -6.79
CA GLY A 292 -9.99 6.35 -7.63
C GLY A 292 -9.29 5.09 -7.14
N LYS A 293 -9.55 3.97 -7.83
CA LYS A 293 -8.90 2.68 -7.57
C LYS A 293 -7.39 2.83 -7.69
N THR A 294 -6.63 2.04 -6.94
CA THR A 294 -5.16 2.09 -7.01
C THR A 294 -4.61 1.56 -8.34
N SER A 295 -5.34 0.69 -9.04
CA SER A 295 -4.91 -0.04 -10.25
C SER A 295 -5.68 0.39 -11.50
N GLU A 296 -5.82 1.69 -11.75
CA GLU A 296 -6.36 2.19 -13.01
C GLU A 296 -5.25 2.31 -14.06
N GLY A 297 -5.51 1.90 -15.31
CA GLY A 297 -4.50 1.92 -16.37
C GLY A 297 -4.07 3.33 -16.75
N GLU A 298 -5.01 4.19 -17.16
CA GLU A 298 -4.78 5.58 -17.54
C GLU A 298 -5.76 6.49 -16.82
N ILE A 299 -5.30 7.62 -16.29
CA ILE A 299 -6.14 8.65 -15.70
C ILE A 299 -5.93 9.99 -16.39
N GLU A 300 -7.00 10.77 -16.50
CA GLU A 300 -6.96 12.14 -16.99
C GLU A 300 -7.34 13.11 -15.87
N ILE A 301 -6.46 14.05 -15.58
CA ILE A 301 -6.74 15.14 -14.64
C ILE A 301 -7.56 16.19 -15.39
N PRO A 302 -8.81 16.48 -14.97
CA PRO A 302 -9.64 17.43 -15.70
C PRO A 302 -9.07 18.85 -15.63
N SER A 303 -9.21 19.61 -16.72
CA SER A 303 -8.78 21.02 -16.76
C SER A 303 -9.59 21.94 -15.83
N ARG A 304 -10.77 21.48 -15.36
CA ARG A 304 -11.62 22.23 -14.42
C ARG A 304 -12.27 21.30 -13.40
N LEU A 305 -12.33 21.77 -12.15
CA LEU A 305 -13.06 21.12 -11.06
C LEU A 305 -13.96 22.14 -10.37
N GLY A 306 -15.24 21.82 -10.20
CA GLY A 306 -16.23 22.73 -9.64
C GLY A 306 -16.35 24.07 -10.39
N GLY A 307 -16.04 24.07 -11.70
CA GLY A 307 -16.03 25.27 -12.53
C GLY A 307 -14.72 26.08 -12.48
N TYR A 308 -13.75 25.74 -11.63
CA TYR A 308 -12.46 26.43 -11.49
C TYR A 308 -11.36 25.72 -12.29
N PRO A 309 -10.41 26.46 -12.94
CA PRO A 309 -9.30 25.82 -13.64
C PRO A 309 -8.40 25.08 -12.64
N VAL A 310 -7.97 23.87 -13.01
CA VAL A 310 -7.00 23.08 -12.24
C VAL A 310 -5.61 23.58 -12.59
N THR A 311 -4.94 24.23 -11.64
CA THR A 311 -3.64 24.86 -11.86
C THR A 311 -2.51 24.24 -11.04
N ALA A 312 -2.83 23.42 -10.05
CA ALA A 312 -1.77 22.76 -9.26
C ALA A 312 -2.17 21.38 -8.76
N LEU A 313 -1.15 20.54 -8.62
CA LEU A 313 -1.18 19.35 -7.78
C LEU A 313 -0.49 19.69 -6.47
N ALA A 314 -1.15 19.40 -5.35
CA ALA A 314 -0.59 19.58 -4.02
C ALA A 314 0.48 18.51 -3.72
N LYS A 315 1.18 18.66 -2.60
CA LYS A 315 2.11 17.65 -2.09
C LYS A 315 1.42 16.29 -2.00
N SER A 316 2.07 15.27 -2.60
CA SER A 316 1.63 13.85 -2.58
C SER A 316 0.23 13.60 -3.18
N ALA A 317 -0.27 14.46 -4.05
CA ALA A 317 -1.66 14.40 -4.55
C ALA A 317 -2.05 13.06 -5.20
N LEU A 318 -1.13 12.42 -5.91
CA LEU A 318 -1.33 11.13 -6.57
C LEU A 318 -0.37 10.05 -6.07
N ALA A 319 0.32 10.28 -4.97
CA ALA A 319 1.33 9.34 -4.47
C ALA A 319 0.75 7.94 -4.18
N GLY A 320 1.53 6.90 -4.52
CA GLY A 320 1.18 5.49 -4.26
C GLY A 320 0.02 4.96 -5.09
N LYS A 321 -0.20 5.48 -6.30
CA LYS A 321 -1.20 5.00 -7.26
C LYS A 321 -0.56 4.19 -8.38
N ASP A 322 -1.22 3.10 -8.78
CA ASP A 322 -0.71 2.11 -9.75
C ASP A 322 -1.24 2.34 -11.17
N PHE A 323 -1.39 3.61 -11.59
CA PHE A 323 -1.72 3.91 -12.97
C PHE A 323 -0.47 3.83 -13.85
N THR A 324 -0.66 3.47 -15.14
CA THR A 324 0.43 3.36 -16.12
C THR A 324 0.68 4.66 -16.86
N LYS A 325 -0.33 5.55 -16.91
CA LYS A 325 -0.26 6.84 -17.60
C LYS A 325 -1.14 7.88 -16.93
N VAL A 326 -0.67 9.12 -16.93
CA VAL A 326 -1.40 10.30 -16.45
C VAL A 326 -1.41 11.36 -17.53
N VAL A 327 -2.62 11.83 -17.88
CA VAL A 327 -2.81 12.99 -18.75
C VAL A 327 -2.99 14.23 -17.89
N LEU A 328 -2.08 15.19 -18.06
CA LEU A 328 -2.08 16.47 -17.35
C LEU A 328 -2.78 17.55 -18.19
N PRO A 329 -3.61 18.43 -17.59
CA PRO A 329 -4.28 19.48 -18.34
C PRO A 329 -3.35 20.66 -18.67
N ASP A 330 -3.60 21.33 -19.79
CA ASP A 330 -2.86 22.52 -20.23
C ASP A 330 -3.05 23.76 -19.32
N THR A 331 -3.90 23.64 -18.30
CA THR A 331 -4.10 24.67 -17.28
C THR A 331 -3.17 24.51 -16.09
N LEU A 332 -2.40 23.41 -16.01
CA LEU A 332 -1.57 23.10 -14.86
C LEU A 332 -0.31 23.95 -14.83
N GLU A 333 -0.11 24.70 -13.75
CA GLU A 333 1.03 25.61 -13.55
C GLU A 333 2.09 24.99 -12.63
N LYS A 334 1.70 24.14 -11.66
CA LYS A 334 2.60 23.60 -10.63
C LYS A 334 2.29 22.15 -10.28
N ILE A 335 3.35 21.38 -10.08
CA ILE A 335 3.30 20.03 -9.54
C ILE A 335 4.05 20.01 -8.21
N GLY A 336 3.34 19.73 -7.10
CA GLY A 336 3.89 19.79 -5.74
C GLY A 336 4.85 18.67 -5.40
N ASP A 337 5.51 18.80 -4.25
CA ASP A 337 6.46 17.80 -3.74
C ASP A 337 5.81 16.41 -3.67
N TYR A 338 6.54 15.38 -4.13
CA TYR A 338 6.12 13.98 -4.07
C TYR A 338 4.77 13.69 -4.77
N ALA A 339 4.32 14.54 -5.70
CA ALA A 339 2.97 14.43 -6.27
C ALA A 339 2.69 13.08 -6.93
N PHE A 340 3.68 12.45 -7.54
CA PHE A 340 3.63 11.11 -8.14
C PHE A 340 4.53 10.09 -7.43
N SER A 341 5.00 10.38 -6.22
CA SER A 341 5.87 9.47 -5.48
C SER A 341 5.24 8.09 -5.31
N ALA A 342 6.03 7.02 -5.46
CA ALA A 342 5.59 5.63 -5.36
C ALA A 342 4.49 5.22 -6.37
N CYS A 343 4.40 5.89 -7.51
CA CYS A 343 3.59 5.44 -8.65
C CYS A 343 4.39 4.39 -9.44
N SER A 344 4.51 3.18 -8.87
CA SER A 344 5.43 2.14 -9.33
C SER A 344 5.15 1.60 -10.73
N GLN A 345 3.93 1.81 -11.26
CA GLN A 345 3.52 1.38 -12.60
C GLN A 345 3.53 2.50 -13.64
N LEU A 346 3.77 3.76 -13.24
CA LEU A 346 3.83 4.90 -14.17
C LEU A 346 5.02 4.75 -15.11
N ARG A 347 4.76 4.68 -16.43
CA ARG A 347 5.77 4.44 -17.47
C ARG A 347 6.19 5.68 -18.21
N GLU A 348 5.24 6.56 -18.47
CA GLU A 348 5.47 7.79 -19.22
C GLU A 348 4.64 8.94 -18.63
N ILE A 349 5.16 10.14 -18.71
CA ILE A 349 4.43 11.35 -18.37
C ILE A 349 4.84 12.51 -19.28
N THR A 350 3.84 13.25 -19.78
CA THR A 350 4.06 14.48 -20.55
C THR A 350 3.75 15.69 -19.67
N ILE A 351 4.72 16.56 -19.49
CA ILE A 351 4.59 17.81 -18.74
C ILE A 351 4.15 18.92 -19.72
N PRO A 352 2.97 19.54 -19.51
CA PRO A 352 2.46 20.59 -20.40
C PRO A 352 3.33 21.85 -20.44
N ALA A 353 3.14 22.66 -21.49
CA ALA A 353 3.82 23.95 -21.63
C ALA A 353 3.54 24.94 -20.50
N SER A 354 2.39 24.82 -19.84
CA SER A 354 1.95 25.68 -18.75
C SER A 354 2.65 25.42 -17.41
N VAL A 355 3.29 24.25 -17.24
CA VAL A 355 3.94 23.90 -15.97
C VAL A 355 5.22 24.70 -15.78
N GLU A 356 5.21 25.55 -14.76
CA GLU A 356 6.31 26.45 -14.40
C GLU A 356 7.35 25.79 -13.51
N ALA A 357 6.90 24.87 -12.63
CA ALA A 357 7.77 24.26 -11.64
C ALA A 357 7.31 22.86 -11.22
N LEU A 358 8.30 22.00 -10.93
CA LEU A 358 8.15 20.71 -10.26
C LEU A 358 8.71 20.80 -8.85
N GLY A 359 7.98 20.22 -7.88
CA GLY A 359 8.42 20.11 -6.50
C GLY A 359 9.56 19.09 -6.32
N ASN A 360 9.99 18.93 -5.08
CA ASN A 360 11.01 17.96 -4.71
C ASN A 360 10.46 16.52 -4.79
N GLY A 361 11.27 15.60 -5.31
CA GLY A 361 10.94 14.18 -5.27
C GLY A 361 9.65 13.80 -5.99
N VAL A 362 9.25 14.56 -7.02
CA VAL A 362 7.97 14.35 -7.72
C VAL A 362 7.80 12.92 -8.21
N PHE A 363 8.86 12.28 -8.68
CA PHE A 363 8.86 10.95 -9.28
C PHE A 363 9.65 9.91 -8.47
N THR A 364 9.87 10.14 -7.18
CA THR A 364 10.55 9.15 -6.32
C THR A 364 9.80 7.82 -6.30
N GLN A 365 10.52 6.69 -6.41
CA GLN A 365 9.93 5.34 -6.42
C GLN A 365 8.93 5.11 -7.57
N CYS A 366 9.12 5.78 -8.70
CA CYS A 366 8.43 5.49 -9.96
C CYS A 366 9.28 4.52 -10.79
N ASP A 367 9.40 3.27 -10.33
CA ASP A 367 10.39 2.30 -10.83
C ASP A 367 10.17 1.89 -12.30
N ALA A 368 8.94 2.06 -12.80
CA ALA A 368 8.59 1.78 -14.20
C ALA A 368 8.75 3.01 -15.12
N LEU A 369 9.08 4.20 -14.58
CA LEU A 369 9.15 5.42 -15.38
C LEU A 369 10.40 5.42 -16.27
N GLU A 370 10.17 5.25 -17.57
CA GLU A 370 11.22 5.15 -18.59
C GLU A 370 11.47 6.50 -19.27
N GLU A 371 10.41 7.30 -19.49
CA GLU A 371 10.51 8.54 -20.24
C GLU A 371 9.72 9.69 -19.59
N PHE A 372 10.38 10.84 -19.50
CA PHE A 372 9.70 12.12 -19.36
C PHE A 372 9.49 12.73 -20.74
N SER A 373 8.34 13.36 -20.94
CA SER A 373 8.13 14.22 -22.10
C SER A 373 7.74 15.61 -21.59
N ILE A 374 8.47 16.61 -22.03
CA ILE A 374 8.13 18.01 -21.78
C ILE A 374 7.66 18.62 -23.09
N ASP A 375 6.52 19.33 -23.05
CA ASP A 375 6.03 20.03 -24.24
C ASP A 375 7.15 20.94 -24.80
N PRO A 376 7.50 20.82 -26.08
CA PRO A 376 8.61 21.58 -26.68
C PRO A 376 8.46 23.11 -26.58
N THR A 377 7.25 23.59 -26.31
CA THR A 377 6.96 25.02 -26.12
C THR A 377 7.00 25.46 -24.67
N ASN A 378 7.31 24.56 -23.71
CA ASN A 378 7.44 24.92 -22.31
C ASN A 378 8.61 25.90 -22.11
N PRO A 379 8.34 27.13 -21.59
CA PRO A 379 9.38 28.15 -21.43
C PRO A 379 10.17 28.02 -20.12
N TYR A 380 9.77 27.12 -19.21
CA TYR A 380 10.31 27.03 -17.84
C TYR A 380 11.18 25.79 -17.63
N LEU A 381 10.87 24.69 -18.32
CA LEU A 381 11.50 23.40 -18.15
C LEU A 381 11.98 22.85 -19.49
N LYS A 382 13.03 22.04 -19.43
CA LYS A 382 13.52 21.26 -20.58
C LYS A 382 14.00 19.89 -20.13
N GLU A 383 13.90 18.91 -21.01
CA GLU A 383 14.40 17.55 -20.80
C GLU A 383 15.62 17.30 -21.68
N THR A 384 16.59 16.59 -21.15
CA THR A 384 17.75 16.09 -21.91
C THR A 384 18.25 14.81 -21.23
N ASN A 385 18.34 13.72 -21.98
CA ASN A 385 18.86 12.42 -21.51
C ASN A 385 18.14 11.92 -20.26
N HIS A 386 16.81 11.91 -20.28
CA HIS A 386 15.95 11.47 -19.17
C HIS A 386 16.11 12.29 -17.87
N VAL A 387 16.60 13.51 -17.98
CA VAL A 387 16.76 14.44 -16.87
C VAL A 387 16.07 15.77 -17.19
N ILE A 388 15.28 16.26 -16.24
CA ILE A 388 14.60 17.55 -16.32
C ILE A 388 15.48 18.65 -15.70
N TYR A 389 15.61 19.72 -16.41
CA TYR A 389 16.29 20.95 -15.98
C TYR A 389 15.34 22.14 -16.06
N THR A 390 15.64 23.19 -15.31
CA THR A 390 15.07 24.52 -15.60
C THR A 390 15.51 25.00 -16.99
N ALA A 391 14.71 25.81 -17.67
CA ALA A 391 15.01 26.27 -19.04
C ALA A 391 16.35 27.00 -19.16
N ASP A 392 16.77 27.75 -18.12
CA ASP A 392 18.07 28.39 -18.04
C ASP A 392 19.25 27.40 -17.83
N GLY A 393 18.92 26.14 -17.51
CA GLY A 393 19.89 25.07 -17.26
C GLY A 393 20.64 25.18 -15.95
N LYS A 394 20.20 26.03 -15.02
CA LYS A 394 20.89 26.24 -13.74
C LYS A 394 20.49 25.22 -12.65
N THR A 395 19.30 24.67 -12.74
CA THR A 395 18.83 23.67 -11.77
C THR A 395 18.53 22.34 -12.46
N LEU A 396 19.11 21.26 -11.97
CA LEU A 396 18.69 19.90 -12.27
C LEU A 396 17.55 19.55 -11.33
N VAL A 397 16.37 19.27 -11.89
CA VAL A 397 15.10 19.17 -11.16
C VAL A 397 14.75 17.74 -10.79
N ALA A 398 14.76 16.83 -11.76
CA ALA A 398 14.39 15.44 -11.57
C ALA A 398 14.97 14.56 -12.67
N ALA A 399 15.17 13.28 -12.37
CA ALA A 399 15.54 12.25 -13.32
C ALA A 399 14.49 11.13 -13.32
N ALA A 400 14.35 10.39 -14.43
CA ALA A 400 13.55 9.16 -14.46
C ALA A 400 14.20 8.08 -13.62
N GLY A 401 13.40 7.16 -13.06
CA GLY A 401 13.91 6.01 -12.31
C GLY A 401 14.88 5.13 -13.11
N ARG A 402 14.75 5.15 -14.46
CA ARG A 402 15.65 4.50 -15.43
C ARG A 402 16.36 5.56 -16.24
N THR A 403 17.48 6.06 -15.73
CA THR A 403 18.36 6.99 -16.41
C THR A 403 19.45 6.26 -17.21
N ASP A 404 20.30 7.02 -17.91
CA ASP A 404 21.55 6.51 -18.43
C ASP A 404 22.46 6.01 -17.29
N GLU A 405 23.21 4.95 -17.54
CA GLU A 405 24.14 4.38 -16.54
C GLU A 405 25.23 5.40 -16.12
N ARG A 406 25.53 6.37 -16.96
CA ARG A 406 26.56 7.39 -16.75
C ARG A 406 26.03 8.76 -17.09
N ILE A 407 26.06 9.65 -16.11
CA ILE A 407 25.61 11.03 -16.27
C ILE A 407 26.75 11.99 -15.98
N ALA A 408 26.99 12.90 -16.92
CA ALA A 408 27.80 14.08 -16.69
C ALA A 408 26.87 15.29 -16.55
N VAL A 409 26.79 15.88 -15.38
CA VAL A 409 25.95 17.05 -15.13
C VAL A 409 26.54 18.25 -15.92
N PRO A 410 25.73 19.01 -16.69
CA PRO A 410 26.21 20.16 -17.46
C PRO A 410 26.85 21.24 -16.60
N LEU A 411 27.89 21.88 -17.13
CA LEU A 411 28.63 22.97 -16.46
C LEU A 411 27.79 24.24 -16.16
N THR A 412 26.58 24.32 -16.70
CA THR A 412 25.61 25.40 -16.39
C THR A 412 24.85 25.17 -15.12
N VAL A 413 24.82 23.92 -14.58
CA VAL A 413 24.05 23.57 -13.39
C VAL A 413 24.74 24.11 -12.14
N GLU A 414 24.01 24.88 -11.36
CA GLU A 414 24.44 25.47 -10.10
C GLU A 414 23.87 24.72 -8.90
N LYS A 415 22.72 24.02 -9.09
CA LYS A 415 21.99 23.30 -8.03
C LYS A 415 21.40 21.99 -8.55
N ILE A 416 21.47 20.93 -7.73
CA ILE A 416 20.71 19.69 -7.90
C ILE A 416 19.63 19.65 -6.83
N GLN A 417 18.37 19.52 -7.27
CA GLN A 417 17.20 19.56 -6.39
C GLN A 417 17.16 18.33 -5.46
N SER A 418 16.52 18.49 -4.30
CA SER A 418 16.30 17.38 -3.37
C SER A 418 15.57 16.22 -4.04
N TYR A 419 16.05 15.00 -3.81
CA TYR A 419 15.52 13.75 -4.38
C TYR A 419 15.54 13.65 -5.90
N ALA A 420 16.39 14.43 -6.59
CA ALA A 420 16.40 14.49 -8.05
C ALA A 420 16.72 13.16 -8.73
N PHE A 421 17.58 12.33 -8.15
CA PHE A 421 17.95 10.97 -8.61
C PHE A 421 17.54 9.88 -7.63
N TYR A 422 16.60 10.15 -6.74
CA TYR A 422 16.23 9.19 -5.70
C TYR A 422 15.71 7.87 -6.30
N ASN A 423 16.31 6.72 -5.91
CA ASN A 423 16.01 5.38 -6.46
C ASN A 423 16.29 5.24 -7.98
N CYS A 424 17.28 5.94 -8.52
CA CYS A 424 17.73 5.72 -9.89
C CYS A 424 18.62 4.47 -9.96
N ASP A 425 18.01 3.28 -10.01
CA ASP A 425 18.71 1.99 -9.95
C ASP A 425 19.63 1.71 -11.15
N THR A 426 19.42 2.37 -12.28
CA THR A 426 20.29 2.21 -13.46
C THR A 426 21.56 3.04 -13.39
N LEU A 427 21.61 4.08 -12.54
CA LEU A 427 22.74 5.00 -12.44
C LEU A 427 23.95 4.35 -11.79
N LYS A 428 25.05 4.22 -12.54
CA LYS A 428 26.32 3.64 -12.07
C LYS A 428 27.39 4.68 -11.80
N SER A 429 27.39 5.77 -12.58
CA SER A 429 28.43 6.79 -12.51
C SER A 429 27.85 8.19 -12.71
N ILE A 430 28.32 9.14 -11.89
CA ILE A 430 27.96 10.55 -12.03
C ILE A 430 29.17 11.46 -11.83
N THR A 431 29.27 12.48 -12.68
CA THR A 431 30.25 13.59 -12.54
C THR A 431 29.50 14.88 -12.21
N ILE A 432 29.79 15.47 -11.05
CA ILE A 432 29.24 16.73 -10.54
C ILE A 432 30.29 17.84 -10.78
N PRO A 433 30.01 18.80 -11.66
CA PRO A 433 30.96 19.86 -11.97
C PRO A 433 31.07 20.89 -10.85
N GLY A 434 32.17 21.63 -10.82
CA GLY A 434 32.42 22.68 -9.84
C GLY A 434 31.51 23.91 -9.93
N SER A 435 30.60 23.97 -10.90
CA SER A 435 29.50 24.94 -10.95
C SER A 435 28.39 24.63 -9.93
N VAL A 436 28.20 23.35 -9.57
CA VAL A 436 27.21 22.91 -8.56
C VAL A 436 27.71 23.30 -7.18
N ARG A 437 26.92 24.10 -6.46
CA ARG A 437 27.22 24.55 -5.11
C ARG A 437 26.60 23.67 -4.03
N GLU A 438 25.44 23.06 -4.33
CA GLU A 438 24.65 22.30 -3.37
C GLU A 438 24.07 21.05 -4.02
N LEU A 439 24.26 19.91 -3.33
CA LEU A 439 23.48 18.69 -3.56
C LEU A 439 22.32 18.69 -2.57
N GLY A 440 21.10 18.64 -3.08
CA GLY A 440 19.89 18.66 -2.25
C GLY A 440 19.73 17.41 -1.38
N GLU A 441 18.79 17.47 -0.44
CA GLU A 441 18.46 16.34 0.44
C GLU A 441 18.12 15.09 -0.38
N GLY A 442 18.71 13.93 -0.03
CA GLY A 442 18.43 12.63 -0.65
C GLY A 442 18.62 12.58 -2.16
N CYS A 443 19.36 13.50 -2.78
CA CYS A 443 19.34 13.62 -4.24
C CYS A 443 19.87 12.39 -4.98
N PHE A 444 20.73 11.57 -4.37
CA PHE A 444 21.19 10.26 -4.85
C PHE A 444 20.82 9.12 -3.90
N GLY A 445 19.86 9.33 -3.01
CA GLY A 445 19.44 8.28 -2.07
C GLY A 445 18.85 7.08 -2.79
N GLY A 446 19.24 5.86 -2.40
CA GLY A 446 18.71 4.62 -2.97
C GLY A 446 19.19 4.29 -4.39
N CYS A 447 20.22 4.96 -4.91
CA CYS A 447 20.85 4.59 -6.19
C CYS A 447 21.74 3.36 -5.97
N ALA A 448 21.11 2.17 -5.84
CA ALA A 448 21.77 0.95 -5.35
C ALA A 448 23.03 0.56 -6.12
N HIS A 449 23.11 0.87 -7.41
CA HIS A 449 24.23 0.54 -8.29
C HIS A 449 25.21 1.68 -8.55
N LEU A 450 25.03 2.84 -7.88
CA LEU A 450 25.95 3.97 -7.99
C LEU A 450 27.29 3.62 -7.32
N ASN A 451 28.34 3.45 -8.12
CA ASN A 451 29.65 3.03 -7.65
C ASN A 451 30.77 4.03 -7.97
N GLN A 452 30.54 4.99 -8.88
CA GLN A 452 31.49 6.03 -9.24
C GLN A 452 30.85 7.40 -9.10
N VAL A 453 31.36 8.19 -8.16
CA VAL A 453 30.91 9.57 -7.91
C VAL A 453 32.13 10.48 -8.00
N GLU A 454 32.16 11.35 -9.00
CA GLU A 454 33.16 12.38 -9.14
C GLU A 454 32.59 13.75 -8.74
N LEU A 455 33.08 14.30 -7.64
CA LEU A 455 32.72 15.63 -7.16
C LEU A 455 33.87 16.59 -7.41
N GLN A 456 33.63 17.68 -8.17
CA GLN A 456 34.65 18.67 -8.46
C GLN A 456 34.66 19.81 -7.43
N ASP A 457 35.82 20.52 -7.30
CA ASP A 457 35.95 21.70 -6.46
C ASP A 457 34.96 22.80 -6.90
N GLY A 458 34.26 23.38 -5.92
CA GLY A 458 33.15 24.32 -6.10
C GLY A 458 31.92 23.89 -5.32
N LEU A 459 31.75 22.57 -5.07
CA LEU A 459 30.67 22.05 -4.22
C LEU A 459 30.92 22.49 -2.77
N GLU A 460 29.88 23.07 -2.14
CA GLU A 460 29.96 23.60 -0.77
C GLU A 460 29.13 22.79 0.22
N VAL A 461 27.98 22.24 -0.22
CA VAL A 461 27.04 21.52 0.66
C VAL A 461 26.67 20.16 0.07
N ILE A 462 26.83 19.11 0.87
CA ILE A 462 26.25 17.79 0.62
C ILE A 462 25.07 17.64 1.59
N GLY A 463 23.84 17.57 1.03
CA GLY A 463 22.59 17.58 1.77
C GLY A 463 22.37 16.34 2.63
N ALA A 464 21.40 16.42 3.52
CA ALA A 464 21.01 15.30 4.35
C ALA A 464 20.55 14.09 3.50
N TYR A 465 20.93 12.88 3.92
CA TYR A 465 20.58 11.63 3.20
C TYR A 465 21.03 11.59 1.72
N CYS A 466 21.95 12.46 1.30
CA CYS A 466 22.28 12.68 -0.12
C CYS A 466 22.70 11.40 -0.84
N PHE A 467 23.53 10.57 -0.22
CA PHE A 467 23.99 9.28 -0.75
C PHE A 467 23.45 8.08 0.04
N ARG A 468 22.39 8.24 0.79
CA ARG A 468 21.81 7.19 1.61
C ARG A 468 21.50 5.92 0.80
N ASP A 469 21.81 4.73 1.36
CA ASP A 469 21.47 3.41 0.79
C ASP A 469 22.07 3.16 -0.62
N ASN A 470 23.27 3.67 -0.92
CA ASN A 470 24.02 3.40 -2.15
C ASN A 470 24.93 2.17 -1.94
N PHE A 471 24.41 1.01 -2.22
CA PHE A 471 25.03 -0.25 -1.83
C PHE A 471 26.31 -0.61 -2.56
N ASP A 472 26.52 -0.10 -3.78
CA ASP A 472 27.74 -0.36 -4.58
C ASP A 472 28.81 0.73 -4.40
N LEU A 473 28.52 1.81 -3.66
CA LEU A 473 29.48 2.89 -3.42
C LEU A 473 30.53 2.45 -2.38
N SER A 474 31.76 2.25 -2.82
CA SER A 474 32.83 1.75 -1.94
C SER A 474 33.86 2.79 -1.56
N VAL A 475 34.02 3.83 -2.39
CA VAL A 475 34.99 4.91 -2.20
C VAL A 475 34.37 6.22 -2.67
N ILE A 476 34.61 7.31 -1.93
CA ILE A 476 34.24 8.66 -2.38
C ILE A 476 35.31 9.67 -1.98
N ARG A 477 35.46 10.70 -2.83
CA ARG A 477 36.33 11.84 -2.56
C ARG A 477 35.50 13.10 -2.33
N ILE A 478 35.69 13.78 -1.23
CA ILE A 478 35.03 15.04 -0.85
C ILE A 478 35.93 16.20 -1.24
N PRO A 479 35.48 17.10 -2.15
CA PRO A 479 36.25 18.25 -2.62
C PRO A 479 36.69 19.19 -1.48
N SER A 480 37.76 19.95 -1.75
CA SER A 480 38.30 20.88 -0.76
C SER A 480 37.38 22.06 -0.42
N THR A 481 36.36 22.28 -1.22
CA THR A 481 35.41 23.39 -1.08
C THR A 481 34.18 23.03 -0.24
N VAL A 482 33.99 21.75 0.14
CA VAL A 482 32.83 21.32 0.93
C VAL A 482 32.94 21.84 2.35
N LYS A 483 31.94 22.59 2.77
CA LYS A 483 31.80 23.22 4.09
C LYS A 483 30.84 22.48 5.00
N GLN A 484 29.86 21.78 4.43
CA GLN A 484 28.81 21.06 5.19
C GLN A 484 28.59 19.66 4.63
N LEU A 485 28.62 18.68 5.50
CA LEU A 485 28.23 17.30 5.26
C LEU A 485 27.07 16.99 6.19
N GLN A 486 25.84 17.14 5.68
CA GLN A 486 24.64 17.16 6.51
C GLN A 486 24.27 15.78 7.04
N ALA A 487 23.28 15.76 7.95
CA ALA A 487 22.84 14.58 8.69
C ALA A 487 22.61 13.35 7.80
N ALA A 488 23.16 12.20 8.19
CA ALA A 488 22.93 10.92 7.54
C ALA A 488 23.29 10.90 6.04
N ALA A 489 24.25 11.74 5.59
CA ALA A 489 24.58 11.89 4.17
C ALA A 489 24.97 10.56 3.51
N PHE A 490 25.61 9.62 4.23
CA PHE A 490 26.00 8.27 3.78
C PHE A 490 25.30 7.17 4.58
N TYR A 491 24.12 7.43 5.10
CA TYR A 491 23.37 6.47 5.90
C TYR A 491 23.10 5.17 5.12
N GLY A 492 23.50 4.02 5.67
CA GLY A 492 23.20 2.72 5.07
C GLY A 492 24.12 2.30 3.91
N ASP A 493 25.20 3.03 3.65
CA ASP A 493 26.20 2.70 2.64
C ASP A 493 27.17 1.62 3.16
N TYR A 494 26.65 0.42 3.41
CA TYR A 494 27.41 -0.65 4.08
C TYR A 494 28.65 -1.14 3.33
N ASN A 495 28.84 -0.78 2.06
CA ASN A 495 30.05 -1.04 1.29
C ASN A 495 31.01 0.16 1.23
N LEU A 496 30.63 1.34 1.75
CA LEU A 496 31.53 2.49 1.79
C LEU A 496 32.67 2.22 2.77
N ARG A 497 33.86 1.96 2.23
CA ARG A 497 35.06 1.57 2.97
C ARG A 497 36.06 2.69 3.12
N LYS A 498 36.05 3.63 2.18
CA LYS A 498 37.03 4.73 2.16
C LYS A 498 36.37 6.06 1.79
N ILE A 499 36.67 7.07 2.56
CA ILE A 499 36.30 8.45 2.25
C ILE A 499 37.56 9.34 2.32
N TYR A 500 37.75 10.21 1.35
CA TYR A 500 38.89 11.11 1.28
C TYR A 500 38.44 12.56 1.31
N PHE A 501 38.79 13.29 2.34
CA PHE A 501 38.58 14.72 2.44
C PHE A 501 39.79 15.45 1.88
N CYS A 502 39.57 16.51 1.05
CA CYS A 502 40.61 17.20 0.33
C CYS A 502 40.92 18.61 0.86
N GLY A 503 40.15 19.11 1.83
CA GLY A 503 40.27 20.46 2.39
C GLY A 503 40.13 20.53 3.90
N ASP A 504 39.66 21.67 4.35
CA ASP A 504 39.26 21.87 5.75
C ASP A 504 38.17 20.89 6.19
N ALA A 505 38.08 20.64 7.49
CA ALA A 505 36.99 19.81 8.03
C ALA A 505 35.65 20.47 7.78
N PRO A 506 34.69 19.77 7.15
CA PRO A 506 33.35 20.29 7.01
C PRO A 506 32.61 20.29 8.37
N GLU A 507 31.54 21.06 8.47
CA GLU A 507 30.55 20.90 9.54
C GLU A 507 29.78 19.60 9.30
N PHE A 508 29.80 18.68 10.29
CA PHE A 508 29.08 17.41 10.23
C PHE A 508 27.69 17.51 10.88
N GLY A 509 26.71 16.89 10.26
CA GLY A 509 25.34 16.84 10.77
C GLY A 509 24.52 18.08 10.42
N SER A 510 23.25 18.04 10.79
CA SER A 510 22.32 19.15 10.60
C SER A 510 21.07 18.98 11.46
N GLN A 511 20.24 20.02 11.53
CA GLN A 511 18.94 19.95 12.18
C GLN A 511 17.90 19.35 11.22
N ILE A 512 17.17 18.32 11.69
CA ILE A 512 16.02 17.76 11.00
C ILE A 512 14.81 17.92 11.93
N SER A 513 13.78 18.64 11.47
CA SER A 513 12.57 18.92 12.27
C SER A 513 12.88 19.53 13.65
N GLY A 514 13.89 20.40 13.72
CA GLY A 514 14.29 21.09 14.96
C GLY A 514 15.16 20.27 15.93
N THR A 515 15.55 19.06 15.57
CA THR A 515 16.49 18.22 16.34
C THR A 515 17.78 18.07 15.55
N TYR A 516 18.93 18.26 16.22
CA TYR A 516 20.22 18.03 15.60
C TYR A 516 20.50 16.54 15.47
N TYR A 517 20.86 16.13 14.26
CA TYR A 517 21.31 14.77 13.93
C TYR A 517 22.67 14.82 13.26
N ASP A 518 23.54 13.93 13.63
CA ASP A 518 24.78 13.63 12.91
C ASP A 518 24.53 12.39 12.02
N ARG A 519 24.83 11.20 12.47
CA ARG A 519 24.60 9.92 11.77
C ARG A 519 25.16 9.87 10.35
N VAL A 520 26.15 10.71 10.05
CA VAL A 520 26.67 10.85 8.69
C VAL A 520 27.14 9.52 8.13
N PHE A 521 27.77 8.66 8.97
CA PHE A 521 28.31 7.36 8.57
C PHE A 521 27.55 6.17 9.18
N TYR A 522 26.34 6.38 9.68
CA TYR A 522 25.55 5.31 10.27
C TYR A 522 25.26 4.21 9.25
N GLY A 523 25.64 2.96 9.56
CA GLY A 523 25.44 1.81 8.68
C GLY A 523 26.45 1.67 7.54
N CYS A 524 27.50 2.50 7.50
CA CYS A 524 28.63 2.29 6.60
C CYS A 524 29.44 1.02 6.97
N ALA A 525 30.40 0.64 6.12
CA ALA A 525 31.24 -0.52 6.35
C ALA A 525 31.93 -0.45 7.72
N LYS A 526 31.96 -1.59 8.43
CA LYS A 526 32.65 -1.67 9.71
C LYS A 526 34.13 -1.33 9.55
N GLY A 527 34.62 -0.38 10.36
CA GLY A 527 36.00 0.07 10.30
C GLY A 527 36.32 0.85 9.03
N MET A 528 35.35 1.59 8.46
CA MET A 528 35.54 2.49 7.32
C MET A 528 36.73 3.41 7.60
N GLU A 529 37.60 3.57 6.61
CA GLU A 529 38.78 4.45 6.69
C GLU A 529 38.40 5.86 6.16
N ALA A 530 38.51 6.87 7.02
CA ALA A 530 38.32 8.27 6.69
C ALA A 530 39.65 9.00 6.65
N TYR A 531 40.04 9.51 5.48
CA TYR A 531 41.32 10.14 5.25
C TYR A 531 41.18 11.66 5.20
N TYR A 532 42.00 12.40 5.94
CA TYR A 532 42.00 13.86 5.96
C TYR A 532 43.41 14.44 5.73
N PRO A 533 43.54 15.65 5.12
CA PRO A 533 44.84 16.20 4.80
C PRO A 533 45.53 16.80 6.04
N ALA A 534 46.72 16.31 6.34
CA ALA A 534 47.54 16.74 7.49
C ALA A 534 47.89 18.22 7.54
N ALA A 535 47.74 18.93 6.41
CA ALA A 535 48.10 20.35 6.29
C ALA A 535 47.05 21.32 6.87
N TYR A 536 45.86 20.84 7.21
CA TYR A 536 44.75 21.68 7.67
C TYR A 536 44.51 21.49 9.17
N SER A 537 44.55 22.57 9.94
CA SER A 537 44.40 22.56 11.39
C SER A 537 42.97 22.43 11.91
N THR A 538 42.00 22.42 11.01
CA THR A 538 40.55 22.24 11.32
C THR A 538 40.18 20.80 11.67
N TRP A 539 41.06 19.84 11.40
CA TRP A 539 40.91 18.44 11.76
C TRP A 539 41.44 18.17 13.18
N ASP A 540 40.65 18.46 14.20
CA ASP A 540 40.96 18.24 15.60
C ASP A 540 40.19 17.08 16.23
N ASP A 541 40.48 16.72 17.45
CA ASP A 541 39.86 15.59 18.15
C ASP A 541 38.33 15.71 18.31
N THR A 542 37.77 16.92 18.20
CA THR A 542 36.31 17.12 18.28
C THR A 542 35.60 16.76 16.97
N VAL A 543 36.30 16.90 15.84
CA VAL A 543 35.81 16.55 14.51
C VAL A 543 36.07 15.07 14.19
N LEU A 544 37.21 14.51 14.67
CA LEU A 544 37.60 13.13 14.39
C LEU A 544 36.81 12.12 15.24
N SER A 545 35.49 12.29 15.28
CA SER A 545 34.57 11.41 16.00
C SER A 545 34.03 10.29 15.07
N ASP A 546 33.29 9.35 15.64
CA ASP A 546 32.69 8.24 14.88
C ASP A 546 31.49 8.65 14.00
N HIS A 547 30.90 9.82 14.24
CA HIS A 547 29.71 10.34 13.54
C HIS A 547 28.59 9.28 13.40
N ASP A 548 28.35 8.55 14.49
CA ASP A 548 27.42 7.39 14.55
C ASP A 548 27.77 6.25 13.57
N GLY A 549 29.00 6.20 13.05
CA GLY A 549 29.51 5.14 12.20
C GLY A 549 29.74 3.82 12.96
N ASN A 550 30.28 2.85 12.29
CA ASN A 550 30.59 1.53 12.84
C ASN A 550 32.10 1.36 13.06
N GLY A 551 32.68 2.25 13.91
CA GLY A 551 34.10 2.28 14.18
C GLY A 551 34.91 2.91 13.06
N VAL A 552 34.65 4.18 12.73
CA VAL A 552 35.36 4.93 11.69
C VAL A 552 36.85 5.10 12.11
N VAL A 553 37.73 4.74 11.21
CA VAL A 553 39.19 4.84 11.40
C VAL A 553 39.72 6.08 10.69
N TRP A 554 40.05 7.11 11.45
CA TRP A 554 40.60 8.34 10.92
C TRP A 554 42.11 8.25 10.70
N ALA A 555 42.57 8.65 9.52
CA ALA A 555 44.00 8.68 9.19
C ALA A 555 44.32 9.95 8.40
N ASN A 556 45.48 10.58 8.71
CA ASN A 556 45.93 11.70 7.91
C ASN A 556 46.65 11.24 6.63
N TRP A 557 46.60 12.07 5.60
CA TRP A 557 47.33 11.85 4.37
C TRP A 557 48.15 13.08 3.95
N THR A 558 49.22 12.89 3.19
CA THR A 558 50.04 13.95 2.66
C THR A 558 50.05 13.92 1.13
N LYS A 559 50.13 15.10 0.50
CA LYS A 559 50.13 15.24 -0.97
C LYS A 559 51.33 14.45 -1.53
N GLY A 560 51.08 13.44 -2.34
CA GLY A 560 52.05 12.50 -2.89
C GLY A 560 51.86 11.04 -2.46
N SER A 561 51.10 10.78 -1.40
CA SER A 561 50.72 9.40 -1.01
C SER A 561 49.48 8.89 -1.77
N LEU A 562 48.84 9.70 -2.61
CA LEU A 562 47.59 9.44 -3.33
C LEU A 562 47.78 8.94 -4.77
N SER A 563 48.99 8.55 -5.21
CA SER A 563 49.21 7.97 -6.55
C SER A 563 48.44 6.66 -6.79
N SER A 564 47.76 6.13 -5.77
CA SER A 564 46.88 4.95 -5.87
C SER A 564 45.39 5.27 -5.95
N ILE A 565 44.96 6.55 -5.94
CA ILE A 565 43.54 6.95 -6.05
C ILE A 565 43.16 7.23 -7.52
N GLU A 566 44.13 7.52 -8.40
CA GLU A 566 43.90 7.68 -9.85
C GLU A 566 43.63 6.34 -10.56
N ASP A 567 43.89 5.21 -9.90
CA ASP A 567 43.68 3.84 -10.40
C ASP A 567 42.57 3.05 -9.69
N ALA A 568 41.71 3.67 -8.84
CA ALA A 568 40.66 2.98 -8.11
C ALA A 568 39.24 3.40 -8.54
#